data_c2dc8606e43a1465315e1453df27c618
#
_entry.id   c2dc8606e43a1465315e1453df27c618
#
_cell.length_a   1.000
_cell.length_b   1.000
_cell.length_c   1.000
_cell.angle_alpha   90.00
_cell.angle_beta   90.00
_cell.angle_gamma   90.00
#
_symmetry.space_group_name_H-M   'P 1'
#
loop_
_entity.id
_entity.type
_entity.pdbx_description
1 polymer ?
#
loop_
_entity_poly.entity_id
_entity_poly.type
_entity_poly.pdbx_seq_one_letter_code
_entity_poly.pdbx_strand_id
1 'polypeptide(L)'
;MATEFTLGAGASCSDGPCGEVTRIILDPAARTVTHLVIEPRHRPARGRLVPVELVEAAAAEIRLRCTLADFDQLDPAEEIVMVEGMDYAGGYGSLESAQGYGDFGGMGAASLGRHEPIVTTDAVPEGESEVAHHERVHAVDGEIGRLKGFVVDSADHRVTHVLLREGHLWGRKEVAIPVSAVDSLDGGIWLNITKKQVEELPSRS
;
A
#
# COMPACT_ATOMS: atom_id res chain seq x y z
N MET A 1 -13.01 16.30 -15.48
CA MET A 1 -11.56 16.44 -15.78
C MET A 1 -10.86 15.20 -15.27
N ALA A 2 -9.76 14.76 -15.90
CA ALA A 2 -9.04 13.58 -15.45
C ALA A 2 -7.93 13.99 -14.48
N THR A 3 -7.81 13.25 -13.37
CA THR A 3 -6.78 13.40 -12.35
C THR A 3 -5.92 12.13 -12.35
N GLU A 4 -4.61 12.26 -12.20
CA GLU A 4 -3.70 11.12 -12.19
C GLU A 4 -3.14 10.92 -10.79
N PHE A 5 -3.36 9.74 -10.22
CA PHE A 5 -2.76 9.30 -8.97
C PHE A 5 -1.63 8.33 -9.25
N THR A 6 -0.41 8.79 -9.04
CA THR A 6 0.81 8.01 -9.31
C THR A 6 1.43 7.54 -8.00
N LEU A 7 1.72 6.25 -7.93
CA LEU A 7 2.48 5.65 -6.83
C LEU A 7 3.93 6.18 -6.84
N GLY A 8 4.43 6.58 -5.68
CA GLY A 8 5.72 7.23 -5.52
C GLY A 8 5.71 8.72 -5.84
N ALA A 9 4.56 9.32 -6.16
CA ALA A 9 4.46 10.77 -6.32
C ALA A 9 4.62 11.48 -4.98
N GLY A 10 5.33 12.60 -4.98
CA GLY A 10 5.42 13.48 -3.80
C GLY A 10 4.07 14.06 -3.45
N ALA A 11 3.85 14.28 -2.15
CA ALA A 11 2.65 14.90 -1.62
C ALA A 11 2.99 16.10 -0.74
N SER A 12 2.20 17.15 -0.86
CA SER A 12 2.34 18.39 -0.07
C SER A 12 1.00 18.85 0.48
N CYS A 13 1.03 19.31 1.72
CA CYS A 13 -0.04 20.07 2.36
C CYS A 13 0.07 21.56 1.98
N SER A 14 -0.88 22.37 2.46
CA SER A 14 -0.89 23.81 2.18
C SER A 14 0.34 24.57 2.71
N ASP A 15 0.99 24.02 3.73
CA ASP A 15 2.11 24.63 4.47
C ASP A 15 3.45 23.87 4.34
N GLY A 16 3.49 22.76 3.58
CA GLY A 16 4.76 22.06 3.33
C GLY A 16 4.60 20.63 2.82
N PRO A 17 5.72 19.99 2.47
CA PRO A 17 5.70 18.60 2.00
C PRO A 17 5.32 17.64 3.14
N CYS A 18 4.42 16.70 2.88
CA CYS A 18 3.94 15.73 3.84
C CYS A 18 4.44 14.29 3.59
N GLY A 19 4.89 13.97 2.38
CA GLY A 19 5.40 12.63 2.11
C GLY A 19 5.35 12.23 0.65
N GLU A 20 5.12 10.93 0.42
CA GLU A 20 4.90 10.36 -0.91
C GLU A 20 3.78 9.32 -0.88
N VAL A 21 3.09 9.15 -2.01
CA VAL A 21 2.01 8.17 -2.14
C VAL A 21 2.61 6.78 -2.26
N THR A 22 2.37 5.94 -1.26
CA THR A 22 2.87 4.55 -1.24
C THR A 22 1.82 3.54 -1.65
N ARG A 23 0.53 3.83 -1.34
CA ARG A 23 -0.60 2.94 -1.62
C ARG A 23 -1.81 3.76 -2.04
N ILE A 24 -2.67 3.14 -2.83
CA ILE A 24 -3.97 3.69 -3.26
C ILE A 24 -5.04 2.73 -2.83
N ILE A 25 -6.06 3.21 -2.13
CA ILE A 25 -7.18 2.43 -1.67
C ILE A 25 -8.38 2.73 -2.54
N LEU A 26 -9.06 1.69 -2.96
CA LEU A 26 -10.20 1.80 -3.86
C LEU A 26 -11.31 0.81 -3.46
N ASP A 27 -12.54 1.19 -3.75
CA ASP A 27 -13.68 0.29 -3.78
C ASP A 27 -13.63 -0.50 -5.11
N PRO A 28 -13.36 -1.82 -5.08
CA PRO A 28 -13.24 -2.61 -6.29
C PRO A 28 -14.58 -2.79 -7.01
N ALA A 29 -15.71 -2.75 -6.30
CA ALA A 29 -17.04 -2.91 -6.88
C ALA A 29 -17.47 -1.62 -7.61
N ALA A 30 -17.27 -0.46 -6.98
CA ALA A 30 -17.56 0.84 -7.59
C ALA A 30 -16.46 1.29 -8.55
N ARG A 31 -15.26 0.70 -8.45
CA ARG A 31 -14.02 1.12 -9.16
C ARG A 31 -13.70 2.59 -8.89
N THR A 32 -13.81 2.98 -7.64
CA THR A 32 -13.63 4.37 -7.19
C THR A 32 -12.46 4.43 -6.21
N VAL A 33 -11.55 5.38 -6.40
CA VAL A 33 -10.50 5.64 -5.41
C VAL A 33 -11.13 6.38 -4.24
N THR A 34 -10.90 5.87 -3.03
CA THR A 34 -11.44 6.41 -1.79
C THR A 34 -10.38 7.11 -0.96
N HIS A 35 -9.18 6.50 -0.86
CA HIS A 35 -8.08 7.04 -0.07
C HIS A 35 -6.74 6.90 -0.78
N LEU A 36 -5.81 7.76 -0.39
CA LEU A 36 -4.39 7.63 -0.69
C LEU A 36 -3.65 7.38 0.62
N VAL A 37 -2.70 6.46 0.63
CA VAL A 37 -1.76 6.33 1.74
C VAL A 37 -0.54 7.17 1.43
N ILE A 38 -0.29 8.15 2.28
CA ILE A 38 0.86 9.05 2.16
C ILE A 38 1.79 8.81 3.34
N GLU A 39 3.04 8.43 3.04
CA GLU A 39 4.07 8.18 4.04
C GLU A 39 5.10 9.29 4.06
N PRO A 40 5.40 9.86 5.24
CA PRO A 40 6.49 10.81 5.40
C PRO A 40 7.85 10.17 5.08
N ARG A 41 8.64 10.76 4.19
CA ARG A 41 9.93 10.21 3.72
C ARG A 41 10.92 9.84 4.81
N HIS A 42 10.84 10.48 5.98
CA HIS A 42 11.78 10.28 7.09
C HIS A 42 11.19 9.45 8.24
N ARG A 43 9.97 8.95 8.09
CA ARG A 43 9.27 8.14 9.10
C ARG A 43 8.45 7.06 8.41
N PRO A 44 9.10 6.03 7.86
CA PRO A 44 8.39 4.88 7.30
C PRO A 44 7.54 4.23 8.40
N ALA A 45 6.46 3.54 8.02
CA ALA A 45 5.46 2.96 8.91
C ALA A 45 4.66 3.99 9.75
N ARG A 46 4.52 5.22 9.27
CA ARG A 46 3.60 6.24 9.79
C ARG A 46 2.77 6.85 8.68
N GLY A 47 2.32 6.01 7.75
CA GLY A 47 1.42 6.39 6.69
C GLY A 47 0.09 6.91 7.26
N ARG A 48 -0.52 7.85 6.54
CA ARG A 48 -1.84 8.36 6.84
C ARG A 48 -2.81 8.00 5.74
N LEU A 49 -4.01 7.60 6.13
CA LEU A 49 -5.14 7.44 5.23
C LEU A 49 -5.69 8.82 4.88
N VAL A 50 -5.45 9.24 3.66
CA VAL A 50 -5.87 10.55 3.16
C VAL A 50 -7.12 10.36 2.30
N PRO A 51 -8.30 10.80 2.73
CA PRO A 51 -9.49 10.78 1.90
C PRO A 51 -9.25 11.54 0.59
N VAL A 52 -9.71 10.98 -0.52
CA VAL A 52 -9.46 11.55 -1.86
C VAL A 52 -10.07 12.95 -2.03
N GLU A 53 -11.10 13.28 -1.25
CA GLU A 53 -11.73 14.61 -1.23
C GLU A 53 -10.80 15.71 -0.73
N LEU A 54 -9.75 15.37 0.03
CA LEU A 54 -8.73 16.32 0.46
C LEU A 54 -7.74 16.65 -0.64
N VAL A 55 -7.75 15.93 -1.73
CA VAL A 55 -6.86 16.20 -2.87
C VAL A 55 -7.39 17.40 -3.65
N GLU A 56 -6.60 18.46 -3.74
CA GLU A 56 -6.90 19.66 -4.52
C GLU A 56 -6.46 19.51 -5.96
N ALA A 57 -5.27 19.00 -6.18
CA ALA A 57 -4.68 18.81 -7.49
C ALA A 57 -3.73 17.61 -7.49
N ALA A 58 -3.71 16.89 -8.60
CA ALA A 58 -2.79 15.81 -8.84
C ALA A 58 -2.30 15.90 -10.30
N ALA A 59 -1.02 16.17 -10.43
CA ALA A 59 -0.30 16.15 -11.70
C ALA A 59 1.04 15.46 -11.46
N ALA A 60 2.14 16.17 -11.39
CA ALA A 60 3.44 15.61 -10.99
C ALA A 60 3.56 15.45 -9.46
N GLU A 61 2.76 16.17 -8.68
CA GLU A 61 2.73 16.18 -7.22
C GLU A 61 1.28 16.24 -6.74
N ILE A 62 0.99 15.51 -5.65
CA ILE A 62 -0.31 15.51 -4.99
C ILE A 62 -0.37 16.70 -4.04
N ARG A 63 -1.35 17.58 -4.22
CA ARG A 63 -1.61 18.69 -3.30
C ARG A 63 -2.85 18.42 -2.47
N LEU A 64 -2.69 18.62 -1.15
CA LEU A 64 -3.76 18.44 -0.17
C LEU A 64 -4.25 19.80 0.31
N ARG A 65 -5.56 19.89 0.59
CA ARG A 65 -6.22 21.11 1.15
C ARG A 65 -6.01 21.29 2.64
N CYS A 66 -5.37 20.34 3.32
CA CYS A 66 -5.12 20.39 4.76
C CYS A 66 -3.74 20.98 5.07
N THR A 67 -3.52 21.34 6.34
CA THR A 67 -2.19 21.66 6.87
C THR A 67 -1.46 20.39 7.32
N LEU A 68 -0.15 20.49 7.58
CA LEU A 68 0.65 19.40 8.16
C LEU A 68 0.09 18.95 9.51
N ALA A 69 -0.43 19.89 10.31
CA ALA A 69 -1.04 19.57 11.60
C ALA A 69 -2.33 18.76 11.46
N ASP A 70 -3.16 19.09 10.45
CA ASP A 70 -4.36 18.31 10.13
C ASP A 70 -4.00 16.94 9.57
N PHE A 71 -2.98 16.87 8.71
CA PHE A 71 -2.47 15.62 8.15
C PHE A 71 -2.01 14.65 9.24
N ASP A 72 -1.32 15.14 10.26
CA ASP A 72 -0.86 14.31 11.38
C ASP A 72 -2.02 13.76 12.24
N GLN A 73 -3.22 14.31 12.13
CA GLN A 73 -4.43 13.85 12.82
C GLN A 73 -5.29 12.87 12.01
N LEU A 74 -4.97 12.66 10.74
CA LEU A 74 -5.66 11.67 9.92
C LEU A 74 -5.42 10.25 10.47
N ASP A 75 -6.32 9.35 10.14
CA ASP A 75 -6.23 7.96 10.55
C ASP A 75 -4.90 7.32 10.10
N PRO A 76 -4.27 6.52 10.94
CA PRO A 76 -3.06 5.81 10.55
C PRO A 76 -3.40 4.76 9.47
N ALA A 77 -2.51 4.62 8.50
CA ALA A 77 -2.63 3.60 7.46
C ALA A 77 -2.29 2.19 7.97
N GLU A 78 -1.76 2.09 9.18
CA GLU A 78 -1.37 0.83 9.81
C GLU A 78 -1.89 0.79 11.24
N GLU A 79 -2.54 -0.31 11.60
CA GLU A 79 -2.98 -0.57 12.95
C GLU A 79 -2.03 -1.53 13.65
N ILE A 80 -1.70 -1.21 14.90
CA ILE A 80 -0.91 -2.08 15.76
C ILE A 80 -1.89 -2.99 16.50
N VAL A 81 -1.98 -4.25 16.07
CA VAL A 81 -2.79 -5.26 16.75
C VAL A 81 -1.90 -6.02 17.73
N MET A 82 -2.20 -5.91 19.01
CA MET A 82 -1.62 -6.81 20.02
C MET A 82 -2.35 -8.16 19.94
N VAL A 83 -1.65 -9.20 19.52
CA VAL A 83 -2.22 -10.53 19.50
C VAL A 83 -2.13 -11.14 20.90
N GLU A 84 -3.21 -11.00 21.69
CA GLU A 84 -3.36 -11.74 22.94
C GLU A 84 -3.55 -13.23 22.63
N GLY A 85 -2.65 -14.07 23.15
CA GLY A 85 -2.91 -15.52 23.26
C GLY A 85 -2.28 -16.44 22.23
N MET A 86 -1.10 -16.16 21.71
CA MET A 86 -0.25 -17.26 21.24
C MET A 86 0.52 -17.84 22.43
N ASP A 87 -0.11 -18.81 23.14
CA ASP A 87 0.62 -19.74 23.99
C ASP A 87 1.61 -20.49 23.10
N TYR A 88 2.85 -20.06 23.11
CA TYR A 88 3.95 -20.89 22.63
C TYR A 88 4.14 -22.06 23.59
N ALA A 89 3.22 -23.01 23.53
CA ALA A 89 3.43 -24.37 24.05
C ALA A 89 4.37 -25.12 23.10
N GLY A 90 5.56 -24.61 22.94
CA GLY A 90 6.65 -25.16 22.15
C GLY A 90 7.74 -25.67 23.06
N GLY A 91 7.52 -26.86 23.61
CA GLY A 91 8.51 -27.89 23.93
C GLY A 91 9.83 -27.44 24.53
N TYR A 92 9.89 -27.19 25.82
CA TYR A 92 11.09 -27.54 26.55
C TYR A 92 10.89 -28.96 27.10
N GLY A 93 11.54 -29.91 26.41
CA GLY A 93 11.67 -31.27 26.87
C GLY A 93 12.17 -31.29 28.30
N SER A 94 11.54 -32.14 29.05
CA SER A 94 11.92 -32.55 30.42
C SER A 94 13.43 -32.83 30.52
N LEU A 95 14.16 -31.90 31.13
CA LEU A 95 15.49 -32.20 31.68
C LEU A 95 15.31 -32.80 33.08
N GLU A 96 14.83 -34.02 33.09
CA GLU A 96 15.06 -34.91 34.22
C GLU A 96 16.45 -35.53 34.06
N SER A 97 17.26 -35.31 35.05
CA SER A 97 18.60 -35.88 35.30
C SER A 97 19.82 -35.03 34.91
N ALA A 98 20.17 -34.13 35.80
CA ALA A 98 21.58 -33.88 36.16
C ALA A 98 21.67 -33.43 37.62
N GLN A 99 21.84 -34.37 38.51
CA GLN A 99 22.41 -34.13 39.84
C GLN A 99 23.88 -33.76 39.68
N GLY A 100 24.29 -32.65 40.29
CA GLY A 100 25.70 -32.48 40.58
C GLY A 100 26.24 -31.05 40.54
N TYR A 101 26.48 -30.52 41.73
CA TYR A 101 27.55 -29.56 42.07
C TYR A 101 27.51 -28.11 41.57
N GLY A 102 27.53 -27.22 42.53
CA GLY A 102 28.20 -25.93 42.38
C GLY A 102 27.37 -24.72 42.78
N ASP A 103 27.47 -24.39 44.03
CA ASP A 103 27.20 -23.05 44.59
C ASP A 103 27.91 -21.94 43.76
N PHE A 104 27.13 -21.11 43.09
CA PHE A 104 27.58 -19.78 42.68
C PHE A 104 26.44 -18.76 42.81
N GLY A 105 26.73 -17.79 43.64
CA GLY A 105 25.87 -16.74 44.12
C GLY A 105 25.16 -15.90 43.07
N GLY A 106 24.02 -15.42 43.49
CA GLY A 106 23.18 -14.39 43.03
C GLY A 106 23.64 -13.52 41.86
N MET A 107 22.93 -13.67 40.75
CA MET A 107 22.73 -12.59 39.83
C MET A 107 21.27 -12.59 39.39
N GLY A 108 20.66 -11.42 39.55
CA GLY A 108 19.24 -11.16 39.43
C GLY A 108 18.57 -11.83 38.25
N ALA A 109 17.40 -12.34 38.51
CA ALA A 109 16.42 -12.67 37.50
C ALA A 109 16.11 -11.40 36.72
N ALA A 110 16.85 -11.19 35.63
CA ALA A 110 16.45 -10.23 34.61
C ALA A 110 15.06 -10.66 34.17
N SER A 111 14.09 -9.85 34.50
CA SER A 111 12.73 -9.92 33.98
C SER A 111 12.84 -10.02 32.45
N LEU A 112 12.72 -11.25 31.94
CA LEU A 112 12.46 -11.46 30.53
C LEU A 112 11.06 -10.91 30.30
N GLY A 113 11.02 -9.62 29.93
CA GLY A 113 9.79 -8.99 29.49
C GLY A 113 9.18 -9.89 28.40
N ARG A 114 7.96 -10.34 28.62
CA ARG A 114 7.17 -10.96 27.58
C ARG A 114 7.07 -9.96 26.44
N HIS A 115 7.83 -10.18 25.39
CA HIS A 115 7.60 -9.49 24.15
C HIS A 115 6.36 -10.14 23.54
N GLU A 116 5.21 -9.52 23.78
CA GLU A 116 4.01 -9.84 23.03
C GLU A 116 4.28 -9.55 21.56
N PRO A 117 4.01 -10.46 20.63
CA PRO A 117 4.22 -10.20 19.22
C PRO A 117 3.31 -9.07 18.79
N ILE A 118 3.91 -7.97 18.38
CA ILE A 118 3.22 -6.83 17.78
C ILE A 118 3.08 -7.16 16.30
N VAL A 119 1.85 -7.33 15.83
CA VAL A 119 1.55 -7.47 14.41
C VAL A 119 1.03 -6.13 13.91
N THR A 120 1.68 -5.59 12.90
CA THR A 120 1.20 -4.41 12.19
C THR A 120 0.30 -4.90 11.06
N THR A 121 -0.93 -4.44 11.02
CA THR A 121 -1.91 -4.74 9.98
C THR A 121 -2.23 -3.46 9.22
N ASP A 122 -2.37 -3.54 7.91
CA ASP A 122 -2.80 -2.41 7.10
C ASP A 122 -4.26 -2.05 7.44
N ALA A 123 -4.50 -0.79 7.74
CA ALA A 123 -5.83 -0.25 8.06
C ALA A 123 -6.58 0.03 6.76
N VAL A 124 -7.05 -1.02 6.09
CA VAL A 124 -7.88 -0.88 4.89
C VAL A 124 -9.35 -0.88 5.32
N PRO A 125 -10.16 0.10 4.92
CA PRO A 125 -11.58 0.13 5.21
C PRO A 125 -12.29 -1.14 4.71
N GLU A 126 -13.31 -1.59 5.44
CA GLU A 126 -14.01 -2.84 5.14
C GLU A 126 -14.65 -2.81 3.74
N GLY A 127 -14.34 -3.82 2.92
CA GLY A 127 -14.82 -3.92 1.54
C GLY A 127 -14.01 -3.15 0.51
N GLU A 128 -12.94 -2.47 0.92
CA GLU A 128 -12.00 -1.81 0.02
C GLU A 128 -10.77 -2.68 -0.24
N SER A 129 -10.08 -2.40 -1.33
CA SER A 129 -8.84 -3.07 -1.73
C SER A 129 -7.69 -2.08 -1.76
N GLU A 130 -6.56 -2.53 -1.25
CA GLU A 130 -5.31 -1.78 -1.28
C GLU A 130 -4.50 -2.17 -2.51
N VAL A 131 -3.93 -1.17 -3.18
CA VAL A 131 -3.00 -1.35 -4.28
C VAL A 131 -1.69 -0.64 -3.96
N ALA A 132 -0.65 -1.45 -3.77
CA ALA A 132 0.67 -0.98 -3.35
C ALA A 132 1.59 -0.64 -4.53
N HIS A 133 2.67 0.06 -4.23
CA HIS A 133 3.76 0.31 -5.17
C HIS A 133 4.37 -1.03 -5.61
N HIS A 134 4.54 -1.22 -6.92
CA HIS A 134 5.04 -2.45 -7.56
C HIS A 134 4.02 -3.58 -7.75
N GLU A 135 2.73 -3.33 -7.54
CA GLU A 135 1.70 -4.31 -7.86
C GLU A 135 1.83 -4.79 -9.31
N ARG A 136 1.68 -6.10 -9.51
CA ARG A 136 1.83 -6.71 -10.83
C ARG A 136 0.55 -6.60 -11.62
N VAL A 137 0.70 -6.35 -12.91
CA VAL A 137 -0.42 -6.31 -13.85
C VAL A 137 -0.36 -7.55 -14.75
N HIS A 138 -1.47 -8.28 -14.78
CA HIS A 138 -1.61 -9.54 -15.50
C HIS A 138 -2.57 -9.39 -16.66
N ALA A 139 -2.11 -9.71 -17.87
CA ALA A 139 -2.95 -9.96 -19.03
C ALA A 139 -3.43 -11.42 -19.03
N VAL A 140 -4.36 -11.77 -19.90
CA VAL A 140 -4.88 -13.15 -20.04
C VAL A 140 -3.76 -14.17 -20.28
N ASP A 141 -2.69 -13.75 -20.96
CA ASP A 141 -1.55 -14.58 -21.37
C ASP A 141 -0.28 -14.34 -20.51
N GLY A 142 -0.41 -13.71 -19.34
CA GLY A 142 0.63 -13.60 -18.32
C GLY A 142 0.97 -12.17 -17.90
N GLU A 143 1.94 -12.04 -17.00
CA GLU A 143 2.40 -10.75 -16.44
C GLU A 143 2.95 -9.83 -17.54
N ILE A 144 2.58 -8.54 -17.50
CA ILE A 144 2.96 -7.53 -18.49
C ILE A 144 3.79 -6.38 -17.90
N GLY A 145 3.75 -6.20 -16.60
CA GLY A 145 4.51 -5.13 -15.95
C GLY A 145 4.00 -4.79 -14.58
N ARG A 146 4.27 -3.57 -14.15
CA ARG A 146 3.91 -3.09 -12.81
C ARG A 146 3.01 -1.88 -12.88
N LEU A 147 2.11 -1.79 -11.93
CA LEU A 147 1.25 -0.63 -11.77
C LEU A 147 2.11 0.62 -11.48
N LYS A 148 1.78 1.71 -12.16
CA LYS A 148 2.29 3.05 -11.89
C LYS A 148 1.28 3.87 -11.09
N GLY A 149 -0.02 3.68 -11.36
CA GLY A 149 -1.10 4.44 -10.74
C GLY A 149 -2.40 4.33 -11.52
N PHE A 150 -3.29 5.27 -11.26
CA PHE A 150 -4.61 5.33 -11.87
C PHE A 150 -4.91 6.72 -12.44
N VAL A 151 -5.65 6.76 -13.53
CA VAL A 151 -6.33 7.96 -13.99
C VAL A 151 -7.78 7.87 -13.53
N VAL A 152 -8.24 8.89 -12.81
CA VAL A 152 -9.59 8.96 -12.28
C VAL A 152 -10.34 10.18 -12.84
N ASP A 153 -11.64 10.11 -12.87
CA ASP A 153 -12.46 11.30 -13.11
C ASP A 153 -12.48 12.16 -11.83
N SER A 154 -12.24 13.46 -11.97
CA SER A 154 -12.19 14.37 -10.81
C SER A 154 -13.56 14.68 -10.19
N ALA A 155 -14.65 14.28 -10.82
CA ALA A 155 -16.00 14.54 -10.32
C ALA A 155 -16.49 13.47 -9.34
N ASP A 156 -16.16 12.20 -9.61
CA ASP A 156 -16.65 11.06 -8.84
C ASP A 156 -15.52 10.08 -8.42
N HIS A 157 -14.27 10.43 -8.70
CA HIS A 157 -13.06 9.66 -8.40
C HIS A 157 -13.05 8.23 -8.98
N ARG A 158 -13.89 7.96 -9.98
CA ARG A 158 -13.90 6.68 -10.69
C ARG A 158 -12.66 6.48 -11.51
N VAL A 159 -12.10 5.29 -11.41
CA VAL A 159 -10.98 4.86 -12.23
C VAL A 159 -11.41 4.79 -13.69
N THR A 160 -10.74 5.51 -14.55
CA THR A 160 -10.94 5.50 -16.00
C THR A 160 -9.86 4.69 -16.71
N HIS A 161 -8.62 4.77 -16.22
CA HIS A 161 -7.48 4.02 -16.77
C HIS A 161 -6.56 3.54 -15.66
N VAL A 162 -5.94 2.41 -15.91
CA VAL A 162 -4.80 1.87 -15.15
C VAL A 162 -3.53 2.29 -15.85
N LEU A 163 -2.61 2.91 -15.14
CA LEU A 163 -1.30 3.30 -15.66
C LEU A 163 -0.30 2.18 -15.42
N LEU A 164 0.25 1.66 -16.50
CA LEU A 164 1.24 0.61 -16.49
C LEU A 164 2.63 1.19 -16.79
N ARG A 165 3.62 0.79 -15.99
CA ARG A 165 5.02 0.91 -16.37
C ARG A 165 5.45 -0.43 -16.94
N GLU A 166 5.78 -0.44 -18.22
CA GLU A 166 6.27 -1.64 -18.90
C GLU A 166 7.56 -2.19 -18.27
N GLY A 167 7.63 -3.51 -18.22
CA GLY A 167 8.84 -4.25 -17.89
C GLY A 167 9.86 -4.28 -19.05
N HIS A 168 10.92 -5.03 -18.88
CA HIS A 168 12.13 -5.06 -19.74
C HIS A 168 11.90 -5.46 -21.21
N LEU A 169 10.72 -5.87 -21.63
CA LEU A 169 10.52 -6.47 -22.95
C LEU A 169 10.33 -5.47 -24.09
N TRP A 170 9.86 -4.23 -23.85
CA TRP A 170 9.47 -3.33 -24.95
C TRP A 170 9.88 -1.87 -24.80
N GLY A 171 10.85 -1.58 -23.93
CA GLY A 171 11.29 -0.20 -23.70
C GLY A 171 10.43 0.50 -22.63
N ARG A 172 10.92 1.61 -22.09
CA ARG A 172 10.27 2.35 -21.00
C ARG A 172 9.04 3.14 -21.48
N LYS A 173 8.03 2.46 -21.98
CA LYS A 173 6.77 3.09 -22.39
C LYS A 173 5.78 3.06 -21.23
N GLU A 174 5.05 4.14 -21.06
CA GLU A 174 3.90 4.19 -20.19
C GLU A 174 2.65 3.96 -21.03
N VAL A 175 1.81 3.03 -20.57
CA VAL A 175 0.57 2.69 -21.24
C VAL A 175 -0.60 2.96 -20.31
N ALA A 176 -1.62 3.63 -20.81
CA ALA A 176 -2.88 3.82 -20.11
C ALA A 176 -3.89 2.79 -20.61
N ILE A 177 -4.23 1.85 -19.74
CA ILE A 177 -5.17 0.76 -20.05
C ILE A 177 -6.55 1.21 -19.60
N PRO A 178 -7.56 1.27 -20.49
CA PRO A 178 -8.91 1.67 -20.12
C PRO A 178 -9.51 0.68 -19.11
N VAL A 179 -10.24 1.18 -18.12
CA VAL A 179 -10.84 0.35 -17.06
C VAL A 179 -11.79 -0.72 -17.60
N SER A 180 -12.32 -0.57 -18.81
CA SER A 180 -13.12 -1.58 -19.50
C SER A 180 -12.34 -2.85 -19.85
N ALA A 181 -11.01 -2.75 -19.95
CA ALA A 181 -10.11 -3.86 -20.16
C ALA A 181 -9.61 -4.49 -18.85
N VAL A 182 -10.07 -4.01 -17.70
CA VAL A 182 -9.74 -4.55 -16.37
C VAL A 182 -10.87 -5.46 -15.92
N ASP A 183 -10.54 -6.70 -15.62
CA ASP A 183 -11.45 -7.70 -15.07
C ASP A 183 -11.59 -7.54 -13.55
N SER A 184 -10.46 -7.50 -12.82
CA SER A 184 -10.44 -7.33 -11.37
C SER A 184 -9.36 -6.35 -10.92
N LEU A 185 -9.67 -5.63 -9.84
CA LEU A 185 -8.75 -4.79 -9.07
C LEU A 185 -8.54 -5.33 -7.65
N ASP A 186 -9.08 -6.50 -7.35
CA ASP A 186 -8.97 -7.14 -6.05
C ASP A 186 -7.88 -8.22 -6.07
N GLY A 187 -6.95 -8.14 -5.10
CA GLY A 187 -5.81 -9.06 -5.01
C GLY A 187 -4.82 -8.96 -6.18
N GLY A 188 -4.79 -7.82 -6.89
CA GLY A 188 -3.94 -7.54 -8.04
C GLY A 188 -4.72 -6.94 -9.21
N ILE A 189 -4.00 -6.57 -10.27
CA ILE A 189 -4.60 -5.99 -11.48
C ILE A 189 -4.68 -7.07 -12.56
N TRP A 190 -5.90 -7.50 -12.85
CA TRP A 190 -6.17 -8.53 -13.84
C TRP A 190 -6.90 -7.94 -15.05
N LEU A 191 -6.35 -8.16 -16.26
CA LEU A 191 -6.90 -7.65 -17.50
C LEU A 191 -7.64 -8.77 -18.26
N ASN A 192 -8.66 -8.38 -19.00
CA ASN A 192 -9.40 -9.26 -19.93
C ASN A 192 -8.86 -9.20 -21.37
N ILE A 193 -7.69 -8.60 -21.56
CA ILE A 193 -7.00 -8.48 -22.86
C ILE A 193 -5.63 -9.16 -22.83
N THR A 194 -5.11 -9.47 -24.01
CA THR A 194 -3.79 -10.10 -24.18
C THR A 194 -2.66 -9.06 -24.20
N LYS A 195 -1.42 -9.53 -24.00
CA LYS A 195 -0.21 -8.70 -24.11
C LYS A 195 -0.16 -7.94 -25.44
N LYS A 196 -0.47 -8.63 -26.53
CA LYS A 196 -0.48 -8.03 -27.86
C LYS A 196 -1.47 -6.88 -27.98
N GLN A 197 -2.66 -7.04 -27.40
CA GLN A 197 -3.65 -5.96 -27.37
C GLN A 197 -3.20 -4.76 -26.51
N VAL A 198 -2.46 -5.02 -25.44
CA VAL A 198 -1.85 -3.93 -24.64
C VAL A 198 -0.79 -3.18 -25.44
N GLU A 199 0.03 -3.88 -26.27
CA GLU A 199 1.03 -3.26 -27.16
C GLU A 199 0.41 -2.29 -28.18
N GLU A 200 -0.80 -2.62 -28.64
CA GLU A 200 -1.53 -1.82 -29.62
C GLU A 200 -2.17 -0.56 -29.03
N LEU A 201 -2.20 -0.45 -27.67
CA LEU A 201 -2.71 0.74 -27.02
C LEU A 201 -1.76 1.94 -27.20
N PRO A 202 -2.29 3.17 -27.27
CA PRO A 202 -1.48 4.36 -27.44
C PRO A 202 -0.56 4.56 -26.22
N SER A 203 0.73 4.71 -26.48
CA SER A 203 1.69 5.09 -25.44
C SER A 203 1.48 6.55 -25.04
N ARG A 204 1.50 6.82 -23.73
CA ARG A 204 1.59 8.20 -23.21
C ARG A 204 3.07 8.59 -23.15
N SER A 205 3.36 9.74 -23.72
CA SER A 205 4.70 10.36 -23.66
C SER A 205 4.80 11.26 -22.46
#